data_6579e7149fa053f471c99c7306514dab
#
_entry.id   6579e7149fa053f471c99c7306514dab
#
_cell.length_a   1.000
_cell.length_b   1.000
_cell.length_c   1.000
_cell.angle_alpha   90.00
_cell.angle_beta   90.00
_cell.angle_gamma   90.00
#
_symmetry.space_group_name_H-M   'P 1'
#
loop_
_entity.id
_entity.type
_entity.pdbx_description
1 polymer ?
#
loop_
_entity_poly.entity_id
_entity_poly.type
_entity_poly.pdbx_seq_one_letter_code
_entity_poly.pdbx_strand_id
1 'polypeptide(L)'
;MRSPEENPAAGGGFHFLLGATSYVVEAGLLENARFLRGLVDDMELVLFHTPEASNLPSEDEIGALAELAAGGFGYTVHLPLDIPPGSQSHPLSVALEVIESTLPLEPRAFVVHLDGRELLPRPSTKELASWRDGEADALAVLAEAAGDPSLIAVENLERWPPEWFLPMIDPLEVGLTIDVGHLWVQRRDPVPYLERWLRKAKVVHLHGVSQTDHVSLEEVEERDLKQVLDVLRGFRGVLTLEVFGMADFESSVKVLLRKHS
;
A
#
# COMPACT_ATOMS: atom_id res chain seq x y z
N MET A 1 -14.64 -24.97 -8.09
CA MET A 1 -15.23 -24.32 -6.90
C MET A 1 -14.43 -24.82 -5.69
N ARG A 2 -13.51 -24.01 -5.15
CA ARG A 2 -12.86 -24.29 -3.87
C ARG A 2 -13.79 -23.78 -2.78
N SER A 3 -13.85 -24.46 -1.65
CA SER A 3 -14.72 -24.08 -0.53
C SER A 3 -14.20 -22.79 0.14
N PRO A 4 -15.08 -22.00 0.82
CA PRO A 4 -14.69 -20.76 1.53
C PRO A 4 -13.66 -20.96 2.67
N GLU A 5 -13.23 -22.19 2.93
CA GLU A 5 -12.31 -22.56 4.02
C GLU A 5 -10.83 -22.48 3.62
N GLU A 6 -10.49 -22.06 2.40
CA GLU A 6 -9.12 -22.04 1.89
C GLU A 6 -8.56 -20.61 1.68
N ASN A 7 -8.97 -19.63 2.50
CA ASN A 7 -8.23 -18.37 2.57
C ASN A 7 -6.86 -18.66 3.22
N PRO A 8 -5.73 -18.45 2.51
CA PRO A 8 -4.39 -18.76 3.04
C PRO A 8 -4.10 -18.05 4.38
N ALA A 9 -4.65 -16.86 4.60
CA ALA A 9 -4.49 -16.12 5.84
C ALA A 9 -5.32 -16.67 7.00
N ALA A 10 -6.47 -17.31 6.75
CA ALA A 10 -7.40 -17.75 7.79
C ALA A 10 -6.92 -18.97 8.61
N GLY A 11 -5.94 -19.74 8.11
CA GLY A 11 -5.43 -20.97 8.75
C GLY A 11 -4.18 -20.80 9.60
N GLY A 12 -3.49 -19.65 9.54
CA GLY A 12 -2.10 -19.54 9.98
C GLY A 12 -1.84 -18.74 11.26
N GLY A 13 -2.85 -18.31 12.00
CA GLY A 13 -2.64 -17.52 13.22
C GLY A 13 -2.26 -16.06 12.97
N PHE A 14 -2.34 -15.57 11.73
CA PHE A 14 -2.32 -14.16 11.41
C PHE A 14 -3.71 -13.57 11.50
N HIS A 15 -3.75 -12.27 11.80
CA HIS A 15 -4.98 -11.51 11.95
C HIS A 15 -5.14 -10.42 10.87
N PHE A 16 -4.16 -10.28 9.98
CA PHE A 16 -4.23 -9.36 8.86
C PHE A 16 -5.09 -9.91 7.72
N LEU A 17 -5.59 -9.00 6.90
CA LEU A 17 -6.18 -9.31 5.61
C LEU A 17 -5.06 -9.46 4.58
N LEU A 18 -5.06 -10.55 3.81
CA LEU A 18 -4.11 -10.71 2.72
C LEU A 18 -4.58 -9.91 1.50
N GLY A 19 -3.69 -9.08 0.96
CA GLY A 19 -3.91 -8.30 -0.25
C GLY A 19 -2.94 -8.66 -1.38
N ALA A 20 -3.30 -8.23 -2.59
CA ALA A 20 -2.45 -8.29 -3.78
C ALA A 20 -2.71 -7.09 -4.68
N THR A 21 -1.75 -6.74 -5.53
CA THR A 21 -1.91 -5.64 -6.50
C THR A 21 -2.89 -5.99 -7.60
N SER A 22 -3.45 -4.97 -8.26
CA SER A 22 -4.30 -5.11 -9.44
C SER A 22 -3.53 -5.44 -10.73
N TYR A 23 -2.30 -5.96 -10.61
CA TYR A 23 -1.40 -6.33 -11.71
C TYR A 23 -0.90 -7.78 -11.65
N VAL A 24 -1.65 -8.65 -10.98
CA VAL A 24 -1.30 -10.08 -10.92
C VAL A 24 -1.53 -10.77 -12.27
N VAL A 25 -2.59 -10.41 -12.98
CA VAL A 25 -2.83 -10.87 -14.36
C VAL A 25 -2.71 -9.69 -15.35
N GLU A 26 -2.23 -9.97 -16.57
CA GLU A 26 -2.16 -8.99 -17.67
C GLU A 26 -3.56 -8.67 -18.21
N ALA A 27 -4.36 -7.98 -17.41
CA ALA A 27 -5.75 -7.65 -17.71
C ALA A 27 -6.17 -6.38 -16.96
N GLY A 28 -7.41 -5.93 -17.15
CA GLY A 28 -7.96 -4.76 -16.46
C GLY A 28 -8.24 -5.00 -14.98
N LEU A 29 -8.69 -3.94 -14.30
CA LEU A 29 -8.97 -3.97 -12.86
C LEU A 29 -10.03 -5.02 -12.51
N LEU A 30 -11.12 -5.06 -13.28
CA LEU A 30 -12.23 -5.97 -13.01
C LEU A 30 -11.85 -7.44 -13.19
N GLU A 31 -11.02 -7.77 -14.17
CA GLU A 31 -10.50 -9.12 -14.40
C GLU A 31 -9.57 -9.55 -13.26
N ASN A 32 -8.67 -8.65 -12.81
CA ASN A 32 -7.81 -8.89 -11.65
C ASN A 32 -8.66 -9.12 -10.39
N ALA A 33 -9.69 -8.30 -10.14
CA ALA A 33 -10.59 -8.45 -9.01
C ALA A 33 -11.33 -9.81 -9.03
N ARG A 34 -11.84 -10.22 -10.19
CA ARG A 34 -12.49 -11.53 -10.36
C ARG A 34 -11.54 -12.70 -10.13
N PHE A 35 -10.30 -12.56 -10.56
CA PHE A 35 -9.26 -13.57 -10.34
C PHE A 35 -8.86 -13.67 -8.87
N LEU A 36 -8.63 -12.53 -8.22
CA LEU A 36 -8.13 -12.45 -6.85
C LEU A 36 -9.21 -12.79 -5.80
N ARG A 37 -10.47 -12.54 -6.11
CA ARG A 37 -11.59 -12.85 -5.20
C ARG A 37 -11.62 -14.34 -4.82
N GLY A 38 -11.44 -14.61 -3.53
CA GLY A 38 -11.36 -15.96 -2.97
C GLY A 38 -9.94 -16.53 -2.92
N LEU A 39 -8.93 -15.77 -3.39
CA LEU A 39 -7.51 -16.05 -3.15
C LEU A 39 -6.94 -15.14 -2.08
N VAL A 40 -7.40 -13.87 -2.04
CA VAL A 40 -7.01 -12.85 -1.07
C VAL A 40 -8.25 -12.12 -0.53
N ASP A 41 -8.07 -11.29 0.50
CA ASP A 41 -9.12 -10.52 1.15
C ASP A 41 -9.24 -9.09 0.60
N ASP A 42 -8.19 -8.61 -0.07
CA ASP A 42 -8.09 -7.23 -0.55
C ASP A 42 -7.37 -7.17 -1.92
N MET A 43 -7.80 -6.27 -2.78
CA MET A 43 -7.05 -5.92 -3.97
C MET A 43 -6.65 -4.46 -3.91
N GLU A 44 -5.35 -4.21 -3.96
CA GLU A 44 -4.83 -2.87 -4.08
C GLU A 44 -4.94 -2.39 -5.53
N LEU A 45 -5.80 -1.39 -5.74
CA LEU A 45 -5.96 -0.71 -7.01
C LEU A 45 -4.75 0.19 -7.26
N VAL A 46 -3.77 -0.31 -8.00
CA VAL A 46 -2.61 0.49 -8.42
C VAL A 46 -3.03 1.29 -9.66
N LEU A 47 -3.32 2.58 -9.45
CA LEU A 47 -3.90 3.42 -10.47
C LEU A 47 -2.85 4.33 -11.11
N PHE A 48 -3.05 4.64 -12.37
CA PHE A 48 -2.32 5.69 -13.07
C PHE A 48 -3.29 6.56 -13.86
N HIS A 49 -2.98 7.85 -13.90
CA HIS A 49 -3.76 8.82 -14.65
C HIS A 49 -2.83 9.90 -15.18
N THR A 50 -2.55 9.83 -16.48
CA THR A 50 -1.71 10.78 -17.22
C THR A 50 -2.46 11.30 -18.44
N PRO A 51 -2.01 12.38 -19.10
CA PRO A 51 -2.63 12.85 -20.34
C PRO A 51 -2.64 11.81 -21.46
N GLU A 52 -1.69 10.86 -21.45
CA GLU A 52 -1.53 9.84 -22.49
C GLU A 52 -2.27 8.55 -22.20
N ALA A 53 -2.46 8.21 -20.92
CA ALA A 53 -3.06 6.94 -20.50
C ALA A 53 -3.65 7.02 -19.10
N SER A 54 -4.74 6.28 -18.89
CA SER A 54 -5.41 6.15 -17.59
C SER A 54 -6.00 4.76 -17.44
N ASN A 55 -5.92 4.21 -16.22
CA ASN A 55 -6.67 3.03 -15.81
C ASN A 55 -7.71 3.35 -14.72
N LEU A 56 -8.10 4.63 -14.59
CA LEU A 56 -9.20 4.98 -13.70
C LEU A 56 -10.46 4.20 -14.09
N PRO A 57 -11.11 3.53 -13.13
CA PRO A 57 -12.32 2.77 -13.42
C PRO A 57 -13.47 3.70 -13.82
N SER A 58 -14.24 3.30 -14.81
CA SER A 58 -15.51 3.94 -15.17
C SER A 58 -16.57 3.69 -14.09
N GLU A 59 -17.68 4.46 -14.11
CA GLU A 59 -18.80 4.25 -13.19
C GLU A 59 -19.33 2.81 -13.25
N ASP A 60 -19.43 2.22 -14.45
CA ASP A 60 -19.87 0.83 -14.64
C ASP A 60 -18.89 -0.17 -14.01
N GLU A 61 -17.57 0.07 -14.14
CA GLU A 61 -16.55 -0.75 -13.51
C GLU A 61 -16.55 -0.60 -11.99
N ILE A 62 -16.75 0.62 -11.46
CA ILE A 62 -16.94 0.84 -10.02
C ILE A 62 -18.14 0.05 -9.51
N GLY A 63 -19.27 0.09 -10.21
CA GLY A 63 -20.44 -0.73 -9.86
C GLY A 63 -20.12 -2.23 -9.83
N ALA A 64 -19.42 -2.73 -10.84
CA ALA A 64 -19.04 -4.14 -10.91
C ALA A 64 -18.00 -4.55 -9.84
N LEU A 65 -17.04 -3.67 -9.50
CA LEU A 65 -16.09 -3.87 -8.43
C LEU A 65 -16.79 -3.89 -7.05
N ALA A 66 -17.75 -2.97 -6.83
CA ALA A 66 -18.55 -2.92 -5.60
C ALA A 66 -19.39 -4.21 -5.41
N GLU A 67 -19.94 -4.79 -6.50
CA GLU A 67 -20.61 -6.07 -6.43
C GLU A 67 -19.68 -7.23 -6.00
N LEU A 68 -18.41 -7.18 -6.41
CA LEU A 68 -17.41 -8.16 -6.00
C LEU A 68 -17.02 -8.03 -4.51
N ALA A 69 -17.10 -6.82 -3.94
CA ALA A 69 -16.83 -6.57 -2.53
C ALA A 69 -17.86 -7.21 -1.59
N ALA A 70 -19.06 -7.51 -2.09
CA ALA A 70 -20.10 -8.20 -1.31
C ALA A 70 -19.59 -9.59 -0.87
N GLY A 71 -19.31 -9.75 0.44
CA GLY A 71 -18.82 -11.02 0.99
C GLY A 71 -17.42 -10.95 1.61
N GLY A 72 -16.90 -9.74 1.83
CA GLY A 72 -15.68 -9.50 2.61
C GLY A 72 -14.42 -9.20 1.78
N PHE A 73 -14.45 -9.39 0.47
CA PHE A 73 -13.40 -8.88 -0.43
C PHE A 73 -13.44 -7.35 -0.42
N GLY A 74 -12.29 -6.70 -0.34
CA GLY A 74 -12.22 -5.24 -0.24
C GLY A 74 -11.17 -4.66 -1.16
N TYR A 75 -10.99 -3.33 -1.04
CA TYR A 75 -10.06 -2.59 -1.86
C TYR A 75 -9.21 -1.65 -1.01
N THR A 76 -7.94 -1.57 -1.35
CA THR A 76 -7.03 -0.49 -1.03
C THR A 76 -6.76 0.27 -2.33
N VAL A 77 -6.49 1.56 -2.27
CA VAL A 77 -6.21 2.38 -3.47
C VAL A 77 -4.81 2.97 -3.37
N HIS A 78 -3.96 2.67 -4.32
CA HIS A 78 -2.65 3.28 -4.44
C HIS A 78 -2.72 4.50 -5.37
N LEU A 79 -2.44 5.69 -4.82
CA LEU A 79 -2.50 6.95 -5.57
C LEU A 79 -1.35 7.03 -6.59
N PRO A 80 -1.58 7.62 -7.78
CA PRO A 80 -0.71 7.40 -8.95
C PRO A 80 0.59 8.20 -8.97
N LEU A 81 0.74 9.23 -8.15
CA LEU A 81 1.86 10.17 -8.24
C LEU A 81 2.39 10.55 -6.86
N ASP A 82 3.70 10.84 -6.80
CA ASP A 82 4.30 11.45 -5.61
C ASP A 82 3.71 12.86 -5.42
N ILE A 83 3.16 13.13 -4.24
CA ILE A 83 2.53 14.39 -3.90
C ILE A 83 3.61 15.38 -3.46
N PRO A 84 3.78 16.53 -4.13
CA PRO A 84 4.71 17.56 -3.70
C PRO A 84 4.11 18.44 -2.60
N PRO A 85 4.94 19.15 -1.82
CA PRO A 85 4.47 20.06 -0.79
C PRO A 85 3.49 21.15 -1.29
N GLY A 86 2.47 21.44 -0.51
CA GLY A 86 1.49 22.49 -0.76
C GLY A 86 0.12 21.99 -1.19
N SER A 87 -0.87 22.85 -1.00
CA SER A 87 -2.29 22.54 -1.24
C SER A 87 -2.74 22.65 -2.71
N GLN A 88 -1.82 22.94 -3.64
CA GLN A 88 -2.13 23.13 -5.05
C GLN A 88 -1.00 22.56 -5.92
N SER A 89 -1.26 21.47 -6.58
CA SER A 89 -0.33 20.87 -7.56
C SER A 89 -1.11 19.97 -8.52
N HIS A 90 -0.55 19.69 -9.68
CA HIS A 90 -1.15 18.74 -10.61
C HIS A 90 -1.21 17.31 -10.01
N PRO A 91 -0.16 16.75 -9.36
CA PRO A 91 -0.27 15.46 -8.68
C PRO A 91 -1.37 15.41 -7.63
N LEU A 92 -1.54 16.48 -6.84
CA LEU A 92 -2.61 16.56 -5.85
C LEU A 92 -4.00 16.57 -6.52
N SER A 93 -4.18 17.30 -7.63
CA SER A 93 -5.45 17.31 -8.36
C SER A 93 -5.79 15.91 -8.91
N VAL A 94 -4.81 15.19 -9.45
CA VAL A 94 -4.99 13.81 -9.91
C VAL A 94 -5.35 12.88 -8.74
N ALA A 95 -4.68 13.02 -7.60
CA ALA A 95 -5.00 12.23 -6.41
C ALA A 95 -6.45 12.47 -5.93
N LEU A 96 -6.94 13.72 -5.98
CA LEU A 96 -8.32 14.05 -5.63
C LEU A 96 -9.32 13.39 -6.59
N GLU A 97 -9.06 13.41 -7.90
CA GLU A 97 -9.90 12.70 -8.89
C GLU A 97 -9.95 11.20 -8.63
N VAL A 98 -8.81 10.59 -8.28
CA VAL A 98 -8.73 9.17 -7.91
C VAL A 98 -9.55 8.88 -6.66
N ILE A 99 -9.39 9.68 -5.61
CA ILE A 99 -10.16 9.52 -4.37
C ILE A 99 -11.66 9.61 -4.67
N GLU A 100 -12.10 10.66 -5.36
CA GLU A 100 -13.52 10.87 -5.69
C GLU A 100 -14.10 9.70 -6.49
N SER A 101 -13.37 9.21 -7.49
CA SER A 101 -13.84 8.11 -8.34
C SER A 101 -13.91 6.77 -7.62
N THR A 102 -13.07 6.54 -6.60
CA THR A 102 -12.96 5.24 -5.91
C THR A 102 -13.64 5.20 -4.54
N LEU A 103 -14.04 6.35 -3.97
CA LEU A 103 -14.81 6.38 -2.71
C LEU A 103 -16.03 5.45 -2.66
N PRO A 104 -16.81 5.26 -3.76
CA PRO A 104 -17.93 4.32 -3.74
C PRO A 104 -17.56 2.86 -3.49
N LEU A 105 -16.27 2.49 -3.59
CA LEU A 105 -15.77 1.17 -3.23
C LEU A 105 -15.52 1.01 -1.72
N GLU A 106 -15.67 2.08 -0.94
CA GLU A 106 -15.37 2.12 0.50
C GLU A 106 -13.95 1.60 0.80
N PRO A 107 -12.89 2.20 0.19
CA PRO A 107 -11.54 1.66 0.31
C PRO A 107 -11.05 1.65 1.76
N ARG A 108 -10.26 0.65 2.11
CA ARG A 108 -9.67 0.49 3.44
C ARG A 108 -8.59 1.52 3.74
N ALA A 109 -7.88 1.97 2.68
CA ALA A 109 -6.89 3.04 2.74
C ALA A 109 -6.61 3.60 1.33
N PHE A 110 -6.10 4.83 1.30
CA PHE A 110 -5.45 5.46 0.15
C PHE A 110 -3.96 5.54 0.44
N VAL A 111 -3.16 4.75 -0.26
CA VAL A 111 -1.69 4.78 -0.15
C VAL A 111 -1.17 5.99 -0.88
N VAL A 112 -0.33 6.79 -0.21
CA VAL A 112 0.18 8.05 -0.74
C VAL A 112 1.70 8.15 -0.59
N HIS A 113 2.36 8.53 -1.67
CA HIS A 113 3.77 8.90 -1.70
C HIS A 113 3.92 10.41 -1.54
N LEU A 114 4.84 10.84 -0.67
CA LEU A 114 5.22 12.25 -0.53
C LEU A 114 6.51 12.52 -1.33
N ASP A 115 6.56 13.64 -2.05
CA ASP A 115 7.72 13.97 -2.88
C ASP A 115 8.84 14.64 -2.07
N GLY A 116 9.90 13.89 -1.78
CA GLY A 116 11.09 14.39 -1.10
C GLY A 116 12.27 14.73 -2.02
N ARG A 117 12.09 14.72 -3.35
CA ARG A 117 13.22 14.88 -4.31
C ARG A 117 14.00 16.17 -4.14
N GLU A 118 13.31 17.26 -3.81
CA GLU A 118 13.96 18.57 -3.61
C GLU A 118 14.82 18.65 -2.35
N LEU A 119 14.65 17.71 -1.41
CA LEU A 119 15.41 17.62 -0.17
C LEU A 119 16.75 16.89 -0.31
N LEU A 120 16.97 16.21 -1.43
CA LEU A 120 18.17 15.42 -1.65
C LEU A 120 19.42 16.30 -1.94
N PRO A 121 20.63 15.85 -1.56
CA PRO A 121 20.93 14.62 -0.81
C PRO A 121 20.78 14.73 0.71
N ARG A 122 20.71 15.94 1.25
CA ARG A 122 20.54 16.21 2.68
C ARG A 122 19.90 17.57 2.91
N PRO A 123 18.68 17.64 3.45
CA PRO A 123 18.07 18.91 3.81
C PRO A 123 18.68 19.50 5.07
N SER A 124 18.73 20.81 5.14
CA SER A 124 18.87 21.52 6.41
C SER A 124 17.60 21.34 7.26
N THR A 125 17.70 21.59 8.56
CA THR A 125 16.54 21.56 9.47
C THR A 125 15.42 22.50 9.00
N LYS A 126 15.76 23.65 8.42
CA LYS A 126 14.79 24.62 7.92
C LYS A 126 14.07 24.12 6.67
N GLU A 127 14.80 23.54 5.71
CA GLU A 127 14.22 22.97 4.49
C GLU A 127 13.29 21.82 4.84
N LEU A 128 13.72 20.91 5.73
CA LEU A 128 12.90 19.79 6.17
C LEU A 128 11.63 20.27 6.92
N ALA A 129 11.71 21.31 7.73
CA ALA A 129 10.56 21.89 8.40
C ALA A 129 9.57 22.50 7.38
N SER A 130 10.07 23.29 6.43
CA SER A 130 9.26 23.89 5.38
C SER A 130 8.59 22.85 4.48
N TRP A 131 9.31 21.76 4.16
CA TRP A 131 8.75 20.63 3.42
C TRP A 131 7.62 19.97 4.20
N ARG A 132 7.82 19.69 5.49
CA ARG A 132 6.76 19.11 6.34
C ARG A 132 5.52 19.99 6.44
N ASP A 133 5.70 21.30 6.55
CA ASP A 133 4.56 22.23 6.58
C ASP A 133 3.77 22.14 5.27
N GLY A 134 4.45 22.11 4.12
CA GLY A 134 3.81 21.98 2.83
C GLY A 134 3.15 20.61 2.61
N GLU A 135 3.79 19.51 3.04
CA GLU A 135 3.18 18.17 2.95
C GLU A 135 1.98 18.03 3.90
N ALA A 136 2.01 18.67 5.06
CA ALA A 136 0.87 18.73 5.96
C ALA A 136 -0.34 19.41 5.30
N ASP A 137 -0.12 20.49 4.54
CA ASP A 137 -1.18 21.14 3.76
C ASP A 137 -1.76 20.22 2.70
N ALA A 138 -0.91 19.48 1.96
CA ALA A 138 -1.35 18.51 0.96
C ALA A 138 -2.13 17.34 1.58
N LEU A 139 -1.62 16.76 2.66
CA LEU A 139 -2.29 15.67 3.38
C LEU A 139 -3.64 16.09 3.96
N ALA A 140 -3.77 17.34 4.44
CA ALA A 140 -5.04 17.87 4.94
C ALA A 140 -6.10 17.93 3.81
N VAL A 141 -5.71 18.33 2.61
CA VAL A 141 -6.60 18.34 1.43
C VAL A 141 -7.04 16.92 1.05
N LEU A 142 -6.12 15.96 1.04
CA LEU A 142 -6.44 14.55 0.76
C LEU A 142 -7.36 13.96 1.83
N ALA A 143 -7.11 14.27 3.10
CA ALA A 143 -7.91 13.81 4.23
C ALA A 143 -9.35 14.35 4.18
N GLU A 144 -9.52 15.62 3.79
CA GLU A 144 -10.85 16.22 3.57
C GLU A 144 -11.59 15.49 2.45
N ALA A 145 -10.92 15.23 1.33
CA ALA A 145 -11.52 14.52 0.20
C ALA A 145 -11.89 13.06 0.54
N ALA A 146 -11.06 12.37 1.32
CA ALA A 146 -11.33 11.00 1.77
C ALA A 146 -12.42 10.93 2.86
N GLY A 147 -12.74 12.05 3.52
CA GLY A 147 -13.74 12.14 4.58
C GLY A 147 -13.28 11.63 5.95
N ASP A 148 -12.16 10.95 6.03
CA ASP A 148 -11.52 10.45 7.27
C ASP A 148 -9.99 10.49 7.09
N PRO A 149 -9.26 11.30 7.89
CA PRO A 149 -7.81 11.37 7.82
C PRO A 149 -7.14 10.00 7.94
N SER A 150 -7.72 9.10 8.72
CA SER A 150 -7.15 7.77 8.94
C SER A 150 -7.17 6.87 7.71
N LEU A 151 -7.90 7.23 6.65
CA LEU A 151 -7.88 6.53 5.37
C LEU A 151 -6.64 6.89 4.53
N ILE A 152 -6.02 8.05 4.77
CA ILE A 152 -4.77 8.42 4.10
C ILE A 152 -3.62 7.69 4.78
N ALA A 153 -2.89 6.87 4.02
CA ALA A 153 -1.80 6.05 4.52
C ALA A 153 -0.48 6.40 3.81
N VAL A 154 0.38 7.17 4.52
CA VAL A 154 1.65 7.64 3.97
C VAL A 154 2.65 6.50 3.92
N GLU A 155 3.25 6.28 2.76
CA GLU A 155 4.21 5.20 2.52
C GLU A 155 5.67 5.65 2.69
N ASN A 156 6.50 4.74 3.22
CA ASN A 156 7.94 4.91 3.23
C ASN A 156 8.56 4.43 1.91
N LEU A 157 9.21 5.34 1.21
CA LEU A 157 9.87 5.05 -0.06
C LEU A 157 11.35 4.69 0.12
N GLU A 158 11.91 4.01 -0.88
CA GLU A 158 13.33 3.59 -0.91
C GLU A 158 14.30 4.78 -1.08
N ARG A 159 13.83 5.93 -1.55
CA ARG A 159 14.63 7.08 -1.99
C ARG A 159 15.06 8.02 -0.88
N TRP A 160 14.28 8.13 0.20
CA TRP A 160 14.58 9.00 1.34
C TRP A 160 14.14 8.40 2.68
N PRO A 161 14.73 8.91 3.81
CA PRO A 161 14.44 8.35 5.12
C PRO A 161 12.99 8.58 5.56
N PRO A 162 12.30 7.58 6.11
CA PRO A 162 10.93 7.76 6.62
C PRO A 162 10.85 8.76 7.80
N GLU A 163 11.95 9.02 8.49
CA GLU A 163 12.04 10.04 9.54
C GLU A 163 11.70 11.45 9.05
N TRP A 164 11.69 11.68 7.74
CA TRP A 164 11.29 12.98 7.19
C TRP A 164 9.81 13.25 7.40
N PHE A 165 8.93 12.29 7.20
CA PHE A 165 7.48 12.47 7.32
C PHE A 165 6.87 11.94 8.63
N LEU A 166 7.49 10.98 9.32
CA LEU A 166 6.95 10.38 10.54
C LEU A 166 6.47 11.36 11.61
N PRO A 167 7.10 12.54 11.83
CA PRO A 167 6.60 13.52 12.80
C PRO A 167 5.23 14.11 12.46
N MET A 168 4.74 13.97 11.23
CA MET A 168 3.44 14.51 10.79
C MET A 168 2.28 13.54 11.04
N ILE A 169 2.55 12.24 11.19
CA ILE A 169 1.53 11.18 11.22
C ILE A 169 0.55 11.37 12.38
N ASP A 170 1.06 11.51 13.60
CA ASP A 170 0.20 11.68 14.79
C ASP A 170 -0.57 13.01 14.79
N PRO A 171 0.06 14.17 14.53
CA PRO A 171 -0.63 15.46 14.50
C PRO A 171 -1.73 15.56 13.43
N LEU A 172 -1.58 14.87 12.31
CA LEU A 172 -2.55 14.89 11.21
C LEU A 172 -3.57 13.74 11.29
N GLU A 173 -3.42 12.84 12.26
CA GLU A 173 -4.27 11.65 12.44
C GLU A 173 -4.33 10.72 11.21
N VAL A 174 -3.34 10.84 10.31
CA VAL A 174 -3.21 9.96 9.14
C VAL A 174 -2.58 8.62 9.49
N GLY A 175 -2.80 7.61 8.65
CA GLY A 175 -2.21 6.29 8.76
C GLY A 175 -0.84 6.17 8.09
N LEU A 176 -0.31 4.96 8.15
CA LEU A 176 0.92 4.56 7.46
C LEU A 176 0.65 3.39 6.53
N THR A 177 1.32 3.39 5.40
CA THR A 177 1.70 2.19 4.66
C THR A 177 3.16 1.90 4.98
N ILE A 178 3.44 0.74 5.54
CA ILE A 178 4.82 0.32 5.83
C ILE A 178 5.27 -0.61 4.72
N ASP A 179 6.14 -0.12 3.85
CA ASP A 179 6.79 -0.95 2.86
C ASP A 179 8.07 -1.54 3.44
N VAL A 180 8.04 -2.87 3.61
CA VAL A 180 9.13 -3.66 4.16
C VAL A 180 10.25 -3.84 3.12
N GLY A 181 9.90 -4.00 1.85
CA GLY A 181 10.86 -4.13 0.76
C GLY A 181 11.69 -2.86 0.58
N HIS A 182 11.07 -1.69 0.64
CA HIS A 182 11.77 -0.40 0.58
C HIS A 182 12.74 -0.21 1.75
N LEU A 183 12.41 -0.72 2.96
CA LEU A 183 13.37 -0.72 4.06
C LEU A 183 14.57 -1.62 3.76
N TRP A 184 14.36 -2.80 3.16
CA TRP A 184 15.46 -3.67 2.73
C TRP A 184 16.31 -3.04 1.63
N VAL A 185 15.70 -2.36 0.65
CA VAL A 185 16.43 -1.57 -0.38
C VAL A 185 17.33 -0.52 0.29
N GLN A 186 16.84 0.15 1.32
CA GLN A 186 17.62 1.10 2.13
C GLN A 186 18.66 0.41 3.04
N ARG A 187 18.74 -0.93 3.05
CA ARG A 187 19.59 -1.73 3.95
C ARG A 187 19.28 -1.48 5.43
N ARG A 188 18.01 -1.26 5.73
CA ARG A 188 17.50 -1.12 7.10
C ARG A 188 16.88 -2.43 7.56
N ASP A 189 17.04 -2.74 8.86
CA ASP A 189 16.26 -3.77 9.50
C ASP A 189 14.82 -3.28 9.69
N PRO A 190 13.80 -3.93 9.09
CA PRO A 190 12.41 -3.49 9.22
C PRO A 190 11.81 -3.76 10.60
N VAL A 191 12.35 -4.70 11.37
CA VAL A 191 11.76 -5.13 12.66
C VAL A 191 11.60 -3.95 13.63
N PRO A 192 12.63 -3.14 13.95
CA PRO A 192 12.45 -1.99 14.86
C PRO A 192 11.46 -0.95 14.36
N TYR A 193 11.36 -0.78 13.03
CA TYR A 193 10.41 0.14 12.43
C TYR A 193 8.97 -0.38 12.56
N LEU A 194 8.73 -1.64 12.25
CA LEU A 194 7.45 -2.32 12.44
C LEU A 194 7.02 -2.30 13.91
N GLU A 195 7.87 -2.71 14.86
CA GLU A 195 7.54 -2.71 16.29
C GLU A 195 7.07 -1.33 16.79
N ARG A 196 7.65 -0.27 16.25
CA ARG A 196 7.32 1.09 16.65
C ARG A 196 6.05 1.61 15.99
N TRP A 197 5.84 1.36 14.71
CA TRP A 197 4.86 2.05 13.89
C TRP A 197 3.67 1.19 13.44
N LEU A 198 3.72 -0.13 13.61
CA LEU A 198 2.70 -1.06 13.11
C LEU A 198 1.27 -0.69 13.58
N ARG A 199 1.14 -0.10 14.76
CA ARG A 199 -0.17 0.34 15.28
C ARG A 199 -0.79 1.50 14.51
N LYS A 200 0.01 2.23 13.73
CA LYS A 200 -0.43 3.31 12.84
C LYS A 200 -0.60 2.82 11.41
N ALA A 201 -0.10 1.62 11.09
CA ALA A 201 -0.19 1.07 9.76
C ALA A 201 -1.61 0.64 9.44
N LYS A 202 -2.10 1.06 8.29
CA LYS A 202 -3.31 0.55 7.63
C LYS A 202 -2.96 -0.58 6.69
N VAL A 203 -1.83 -0.41 5.99
CA VAL A 203 -1.30 -1.34 5.00
C VAL A 203 0.15 -1.65 5.33
N VAL A 204 0.56 -2.87 5.06
CA VAL A 204 1.97 -3.29 4.99
C VAL A 204 2.21 -3.84 3.60
N HIS A 205 3.13 -3.25 2.85
CA HIS A 205 3.63 -3.81 1.61
C HIS A 205 4.76 -4.80 1.90
N LEU A 206 4.67 -5.97 1.29
CA LEU A 206 5.65 -7.02 1.44
C LEU A 206 6.00 -7.59 0.07
N HIS A 207 7.25 -7.45 -0.31
CA HIS A 207 7.82 -8.00 -1.54
C HIS A 207 9.29 -8.35 -1.34
N GLY A 208 9.84 -9.17 -2.22
CA GLY A 208 11.26 -9.47 -2.25
C GLY A 208 12.07 -8.37 -2.94
N VAL A 209 13.38 -8.40 -2.68
CA VAL A 209 14.37 -7.50 -3.27
C VAL A 209 15.54 -8.33 -3.79
N SER A 210 15.89 -8.15 -5.08
CA SER A 210 17.04 -8.80 -5.69
C SER A 210 17.86 -7.79 -6.54
N GLN A 211 17.92 -7.94 -7.84
CA GLN A 211 18.45 -6.91 -8.77
C GLN A 211 17.46 -5.76 -8.97
N THR A 212 16.19 -6.03 -8.76
CA THR A 212 15.08 -5.08 -8.71
C THR A 212 14.31 -5.32 -7.40
N ASP A 213 13.42 -4.40 -7.05
CA ASP A 213 12.42 -4.56 -6.04
C ASP A 213 11.14 -5.21 -6.60
N HIS A 214 10.12 -5.39 -5.77
CA HIS A 214 8.81 -5.96 -6.12
C HIS A 214 8.89 -7.36 -6.77
N VAL A 215 9.86 -8.17 -6.34
CA VAL A 215 10.00 -9.57 -6.76
C VAL A 215 9.41 -10.52 -5.72
N SER A 216 9.34 -11.81 -6.06
CA SER A 216 8.85 -12.86 -5.17
C SER A 216 9.50 -12.85 -3.78
N LEU A 217 8.74 -13.22 -2.77
CA LEU A 217 9.26 -13.49 -1.41
C LEU A 217 10.26 -14.66 -1.34
N GLU A 218 10.38 -15.46 -2.39
CA GLU A 218 11.43 -16.50 -2.47
C GLU A 218 12.85 -15.90 -2.50
N GLU A 219 12.97 -14.62 -2.92
CA GLU A 219 14.24 -13.88 -2.94
C GLU A 219 14.64 -13.32 -1.56
N VAL A 220 13.75 -13.37 -0.56
CA VAL A 220 14.04 -12.90 0.81
C VAL A 220 14.67 -14.01 1.63
N GLU A 221 15.75 -13.68 2.34
CA GLU A 221 16.36 -14.61 3.28
C GLU A 221 15.33 -15.11 4.31
N GLU A 222 15.26 -16.41 4.50
CA GLU A 222 14.27 -17.06 5.36
C GLU A 222 14.20 -16.48 6.77
N ARG A 223 15.36 -16.15 7.33
CA ARG A 223 15.47 -15.56 8.66
C ARG A 223 14.81 -14.19 8.72
N ASP A 224 15.07 -13.34 7.74
CA ASP A 224 14.61 -11.95 7.73
C ASP A 224 13.10 -11.90 7.52
N LEU A 225 12.59 -12.71 6.59
CA LEU A 225 11.15 -12.86 6.40
C LEU A 225 10.47 -13.38 7.67
N LYS A 226 11.04 -14.38 8.34
CA LYS A 226 10.48 -14.91 9.58
C LYS A 226 10.38 -13.83 10.66
N GLN A 227 11.41 -13.00 10.84
CA GLN A 227 11.41 -11.94 11.83
C GLN A 227 10.30 -10.91 11.55
N VAL A 228 10.11 -10.51 10.29
CA VAL A 228 9.02 -9.64 9.86
C VAL A 228 7.66 -10.27 10.16
N LEU A 229 7.43 -11.51 9.74
CA LEU A 229 6.17 -12.20 9.96
C LEU A 229 5.86 -12.41 11.46
N ASP A 230 6.85 -12.64 12.28
CA ASP A 230 6.67 -12.76 13.74
C ASP A 230 6.13 -11.45 14.36
N VAL A 231 6.60 -10.27 13.89
CA VAL A 231 6.05 -8.97 14.32
C VAL A 231 4.63 -8.76 13.78
N LEU A 232 4.37 -9.19 12.55
CA LEU A 232 3.06 -9.02 11.89
C LEU A 232 1.95 -9.92 12.46
N ARG A 233 2.23 -10.86 13.37
CA ARG A 233 1.20 -11.74 13.98
C ARG A 233 0.04 -10.97 14.64
N GLY A 234 0.33 -9.80 15.19
CA GLY A 234 -0.69 -8.94 15.84
C GLY A 234 -1.32 -7.90 14.92
N PHE A 235 -0.87 -7.81 13.67
CA PHE A 235 -1.37 -6.85 12.71
C PHE A 235 -2.80 -7.19 12.26
N ARG A 236 -3.64 -6.17 12.06
CA ARG A 236 -5.06 -6.32 11.68
C ARG A 236 -5.45 -5.49 10.44
N GLY A 237 -4.48 -4.82 9.83
CA GLY A 237 -4.67 -4.12 8.55
C GLY A 237 -4.52 -5.06 7.36
N VAL A 238 -4.20 -4.50 6.21
CA VAL A 238 -3.96 -5.24 4.97
C VAL A 238 -2.46 -5.52 4.81
N LEU A 239 -2.09 -6.77 4.60
CA LEU A 239 -0.76 -7.15 4.11
C LEU A 239 -0.86 -7.37 2.60
N THR A 240 -0.43 -6.40 1.83
CA THR A 240 -0.38 -6.50 0.36
C THR A 240 0.91 -7.15 -0.10
N LEU A 241 0.80 -8.26 -0.82
CA LEU A 241 1.91 -8.77 -1.62
C LEU A 241 2.09 -7.83 -2.81
N GLU A 242 3.03 -6.91 -2.69
CA GLU A 242 3.27 -5.88 -3.71
C GLU A 242 4.23 -6.40 -4.78
N VAL A 243 3.71 -7.31 -5.58
CA VAL A 243 4.40 -7.91 -6.72
C VAL A 243 3.57 -7.77 -7.99
N PHE A 244 4.25 -7.72 -9.14
CA PHE A 244 3.63 -7.49 -10.43
C PHE A 244 3.78 -8.73 -11.31
N GLY A 245 2.68 -9.49 -11.43
CA GLY A 245 2.61 -10.69 -12.24
C GLY A 245 2.33 -11.97 -11.46
N MET A 246 1.77 -12.93 -12.18
CA MET A 246 1.27 -14.20 -11.64
C MET A 246 2.35 -15.04 -10.95
N ALA A 247 3.54 -15.13 -11.58
CA ALA A 247 4.60 -16.00 -11.06
C ALA A 247 5.09 -15.56 -9.67
N ASP A 248 5.34 -14.25 -9.50
CA ASP A 248 5.79 -13.68 -8.23
C ASP A 248 4.68 -13.73 -7.17
N PHE A 249 3.43 -13.52 -7.57
CA PHE A 249 2.28 -13.66 -6.67
C PHE A 249 2.15 -15.10 -6.15
N GLU A 250 2.09 -16.10 -7.05
CA GLU A 250 1.93 -17.49 -6.65
C GLU A 250 3.09 -18.01 -5.78
N SER A 251 4.32 -17.63 -6.12
CA SER A 251 5.49 -18.04 -5.34
C SER A 251 5.49 -17.36 -3.97
N SER A 252 5.14 -16.07 -3.88
CA SER A 252 5.03 -15.35 -2.60
C SER A 252 3.95 -15.94 -1.69
N VAL A 253 2.77 -16.26 -2.24
CA VAL A 253 1.70 -16.94 -1.48
C VAL A 253 2.19 -18.29 -0.96
N LYS A 254 2.89 -19.09 -1.78
CA LYS A 254 3.45 -20.38 -1.35
C LYS A 254 4.46 -20.22 -0.21
N VAL A 255 5.29 -19.17 -0.24
CA VAL A 255 6.24 -18.85 0.85
C VAL A 255 5.49 -18.53 2.13
N LEU A 256 4.46 -17.68 2.08
CA LEU A 256 3.64 -17.37 3.26
C LEU A 256 2.98 -18.63 3.84
N LEU A 257 2.40 -19.49 3.02
CA LEU A 257 1.75 -20.73 3.46
C LEU A 257 2.70 -21.72 4.14
N ARG A 258 3.93 -21.88 3.64
CA ARG A 258 4.96 -22.76 4.24
C ARG A 258 5.38 -22.31 5.64
N LYS A 259 5.31 -21.02 5.93
CA LYS A 259 5.69 -20.44 7.23
C LYS A 259 4.60 -20.61 8.29
N HIS A 260 3.43 -21.12 7.90
CA HIS A 260 2.28 -21.37 8.76
C HIS A 260 2.17 -22.82 9.22
N SER A 261 2.95 -23.74 8.63
CA SER A 261 2.99 -25.14 9.01
C SER A 261 4.05 -25.41 10.06
#